data_b8efe2abdb5b616296f886cc60e73d07
#
_entry.id   b8efe2abdb5b616296f886cc60e73d07
#
_cell.length_a   1.000
_cell.length_b   1.000
_cell.length_c   1.000
_cell.angle_alpha   90.00
_cell.angle_beta   90.00
_cell.angle_gamma   90.00
#
_symmetry.space_group_name_H-M   'P 1'
#
loop_
_entity.id
_entity.type
_entity.pdbx_description
1 polymer ?
#
loop_
_entity_poly.entity_id
_entity_poly.type
_entity_poly.pdbx_seq_one_letter_code
_entity_poly.pdbx_strand_id
1 'polypeptide(L)'
;MEHSHEPIITPEEFDKVQTELARRKRISRQYNGKSIFSSRIICGDCGSFFGSKVWNSTSKYRRVIWQCNGKFKGEHKCETPHLDEENIKAGFVAALNAIIDSKGSILEDCRLMQTTLTDCTGIDAEIESLLEEIDVVAELTKRCIAENSQTPQNQDEYAARYNGFVERYEKAKAQLEQLRTTKTAREAQAEAIGAFMFEVQELDTLSEFDEKLWLTIIDTVTVHTDGRMTFRFQGGTEIEG
;
A
#
# COMPACT_ATOMS: atom_id res chain seq x y z
N MET A 1 7.02 -16.55 -27.23
CA MET A 1 7.34 -15.56 -28.27
C MET A 1 7.67 -14.25 -27.54
N GLU A 2 8.87 -14.14 -27.01
CA GLU A 2 9.38 -12.90 -26.44
C GLU A 2 10.07 -12.12 -27.56
N HIS A 3 9.85 -10.81 -27.64
CA HIS A 3 10.43 -9.86 -28.60
C HIS A 3 9.90 -9.92 -30.05
N SER A 4 8.57 -9.98 -30.26
CA SER A 4 8.00 -9.90 -31.62
C SER A 4 7.92 -8.47 -32.19
N HIS A 5 8.04 -7.42 -31.36
CA HIS A 5 8.05 -6.01 -31.75
C HIS A 5 8.67 -5.15 -30.63
N GLU A 6 9.09 -3.94 -30.98
CA GLU A 6 9.57 -2.95 -30.01
C GLU A 6 8.46 -2.55 -29.03
N PRO A 7 8.71 -2.53 -27.72
CA PRO A 7 7.70 -2.21 -26.73
C PRO A 7 7.24 -0.75 -26.86
N ILE A 8 5.92 -0.51 -26.72
CA ILE A 8 5.31 0.84 -26.78
C ILE A 8 5.65 1.65 -25.53
N ILE A 9 5.84 0.98 -24.40
CA ILE A 9 6.25 1.56 -23.11
C ILE A 9 7.40 0.74 -22.54
N THR A 10 8.24 1.36 -21.71
CA THR A 10 9.34 0.64 -21.06
C THR A 10 8.80 -0.34 -20.00
N PRO A 11 9.53 -1.41 -19.65
CA PRO A 11 9.16 -2.31 -18.56
C PRO A 11 8.94 -1.57 -17.24
N GLU A 12 9.76 -0.55 -16.94
CA GLU A 12 9.62 0.26 -15.73
C GLU A 12 8.33 1.09 -15.72
N GLU A 13 7.93 1.66 -16.86
CA GLU A 13 6.65 2.37 -16.98
C GLU A 13 5.46 1.41 -16.81
N PHE A 14 5.57 0.20 -17.39
CA PHE A 14 4.56 -0.84 -17.23
C PHE A 14 4.40 -1.23 -15.75
N ASP A 15 5.50 -1.47 -15.03
CA ASP A 15 5.49 -1.86 -13.62
C ASP A 15 4.92 -0.75 -12.72
N LYS A 16 5.26 0.52 -12.99
CA LYS A 16 4.66 1.69 -12.32
C LYS A 16 3.14 1.71 -12.51
N VAL A 17 2.65 1.45 -13.73
CA VAL A 17 1.21 1.36 -14.02
C VAL A 17 0.56 0.18 -13.31
N GLN A 18 1.20 -1.00 -13.27
CA GLN A 18 0.67 -2.18 -12.55
C GLN A 18 0.58 -1.92 -11.04
N THR A 19 1.59 -1.29 -10.46
CA THR A 19 1.61 -0.90 -9.04
C THR A 19 0.47 0.06 -8.71
N GLU A 20 0.24 1.08 -9.54
CA GLU A 20 -0.87 2.01 -9.36
C GLU A 20 -2.23 1.33 -9.56
N LEU A 21 -2.38 0.43 -10.51
CA LEU A 21 -3.59 -0.37 -10.69
C LEU A 21 -3.87 -1.27 -9.49
N ALA A 22 -2.84 -1.91 -8.91
CA ALA A 22 -2.96 -2.72 -7.72
C ALA A 22 -3.36 -1.87 -6.50
N ARG A 23 -2.77 -0.68 -6.33
CA ARG A 23 -3.16 0.30 -5.31
C ARG A 23 -4.64 0.67 -5.45
N ARG A 24 -5.08 1.01 -6.65
CA ARG A 24 -6.47 1.37 -6.95
C ARG A 24 -7.45 0.24 -6.67
N LYS A 25 -7.09 -1.02 -6.97
CA LYS A 25 -7.91 -2.20 -6.66
C LYS A 25 -8.12 -2.39 -5.16
N ARG A 26 -7.10 -2.13 -4.33
CA ARG A 26 -7.21 -2.23 -2.86
C ARG A 26 -8.13 -1.16 -2.27
N ILE A 27 -8.17 0.03 -2.87
CA ILE A 27 -8.93 1.19 -2.37
C ILE A 27 -10.44 1.06 -2.67
N SER A 28 -10.89 0.04 -3.46
CA SER A 28 -12.29 -0.29 -3.67
C SER A 28 -13.13 0.43 -4.75
N ARG A 29 -14.30 -0.07 -4.89
CA ARG A 29 -15.41 0.02 -5.86
C ARG A 29 -15.91 1.42 -6.33
N GLN A 30 -15.34 2.54 -5.90
CA GLN A 30 -15.84 3.90 -6.22
C GLN A 30 -14.85 4.77 -7.02
N TYR A 31 -13.88 4.14 -7.68
CA TYR A 31 -12.90 4.87 -8.46
C TYR A 31 -13.44 5.26 -9.84
N ASN A 32 -13.64 6.55 -10.08
CA ASN A 32 -14.10 7.09 -11.37
C ASN A 32 -12.97 7.43 -12.35
N GLY A 33 -11.72 7.25 -11.98
CA GLY A 33 -10.53 7.27 -12.85
C GLY A 33 -10.19 8.55 -13.60
N LYS A 34 -10.95 9.65 -13.43
CA LYS A 34 -10.83 10.84 -14.27
C LYS A 34 -9.86 11.90 -13.78
N SER A 35 -9.42 11.86 -12.53
CA SER A 35 -8.52 12.87 -11.96
C SER A 35 -7.39 12.20 -11.20
N ILE A 36 -6.20 12.81 -11.27
CA ILE A 36 -5.00 12.39 -10.53
C ILE A 36 -5.17 12.45 -9.01
N PHE A 37 -6.08 13.29 -8.52
CA PHE A 37 -6.40 13.44 -7.10
C PHE A 37 -7.37 12.37 -6.58
N SER A 38 -8.02 11.62 -7.47
CA SER A 38 -8.99 10.59 -7.09
C SER A 38 -8.34 9.49 -6.25
N SER A 39 -8.99 9.12 -5.14
CA SER A 39 -8.54 8.07 -4.21
C SER A 39 -7.18 8.35 -3.53
N ARG A 40 -6.73 9.60 -3.53
CA ARG A 40 -5.54 10.04 -2.79
C ARG A 40 -5.85 10.98 -1.65
N ILE A 41 -7.01 11.65 -1.67
CA ILE A 41 -7.39 12.61 -0.64
C ILE A 41 -8.36 11.97 0.33
N ILE A 42 -7.99 11.93 1.61
CA ILE A 42 -8.72 11.29 2.70
C ILE A 42 -9.21 12.35 3.68
N CYS A 43 -10.41 12.16 4.18
CA CYS A 43 -10.98 12.99 5.22
C CYS A 43 -10.41 12.62 6.59
N GLY A 44 -9.77 13.55 7.28
CA GLY A 44 -9.23 13.36 8.64
C GLY A 44 -10.30 13.22 9.71
N ASP A 45 -11.55 13.62 9.42
CA ASP A 45 -12.69 13.49 10.34
C ASP A 45 -13.35 12.11 10.27
N CYS A 46 -13.70 11.64 9.06
CA CYS A 46 -14.48 10.39 8.88
C CYS A 46 -13.78 9.30 8.07
N GLY A 47 -12.54 9.48 7.64
CA GLY A 47 -11.77 8.50 6.87
C GLY A 47 -12.24 8.27 5.42
N SER A 48 -13.33 8.93 4.98
CA SER A 48 -13.84 8.75 3.62
C SER A 48 -12.98 9.50 2.61
N PHE A 49 -12.93 9.00 1.37
CA PHE A 49 -12.24 9.71 0.29
C PHE A 49 -12.99 10.98 -0.12
N PHE A 50 -12.23 11.98 -0.53
CA PHE A 50 -12.76 13.12 -1.25
C PHE A 50 -13.07 12.75 -2.70
N GLY A 51 -14.11 13.39 -3.24
CA GLY A 51 -14.49 13.25 -4.65
C GLY A 51 -14.77 14.62 -5.27
N SER A 52 -14.51 14.73 -6.57
CA SER A 52 -14.82 15.95 -7.31
C SER A 52 -16.34 16.16 -7.43
N LYS A 53 -16.79 17.39 -7.21
CA LYS A 53 -18.18 17.84 -7.36
C LYS A 53 -18.21 19.10 -8.23
N VAL A 54 -19.20 19.19 -9.08
CA VAL A 54 -19.43 20.39 -9.88
C VAL A 54 -20.45 21.27 -9.19
N TRP A 55 -20.03 22.47 -8.78
CA TRP A 55 -20.92 23.48 -8.23
C TRP A 55 -21.34 24.46 -9.32
N ASN A 56 -22.58 24.95 -9.21
CA ASN A 56 -23.15 25.92 -10.14
C ASN A 56 -23.06 25.48 -11.62
N SER A 57 -23.36 24.21 -11.88
CA SER A 57 -23.13 23.53 -13.18
C SER A 57 -23.73 24.26 -14.39
N THR A 58 -24.80 25.03 -14.17
CA THR A 58 -25.56 25.73 -15.20
C THR A 58 -25.29 27.25 -15.24
N SER A 59 -24.38 27.78 -14.43
CA SER A 59 -24.12 29.22 -14.32
C SER A 59 -22.67 29.56 -14.72
N LYS A 60 -22.45 30.89 -14.92
CA LYS A 60 -21.09 31.41 -15.16
C LYS A 60 -20.12 31.21 -13.98
N TYR A 61 -20.64 30.83 -12.81
CA TYR A 61 -19.87 30.55 -11.62
C TYR A 61 -19.60 29.03 -11.45
N ARG A 62 -19.72 28.26 -12.52
CA ARG A 62 -19.42 26.82 -12.52
C ARG A 62 -17.97 26.61 -12.09
N ARG A 63 -17.78 25.77 -11.05
CA ARG A 63 -16.46 25.35 -10.58
C ARG A 63 -16.47 23.90 -10.13
N VAL A 64 -15.31 23.25 -10.17
CA VAL A 64 -15.09 21.93 -9.61
C VAL A 64 -14.49 22.11 -8.21
N ILE A 65 -15.07 21.44 -7.24
CA ILE A 65 -14.56 21.38 -5.87
C ILE A 65 -14.29 19.93 -5.49
N TRP A 66 -13.43 19.75 -4.53
CA TRP A 66 -13.20 18.46 -3.88
C TRP A 66 -13.90 18.46 -2.52
N GLN A 67 -14.71 17.42 -2.25
CA GLN A 67 -15.51 17.31 -1.05
C GLN A 67 -15.49 15.88 -0.53
N CYS A 68 -15.49 15.73 0.80
CA CYS A 68 -15.63 14.43 1.45
C CYS A 68 -16.89 13.70 0.98
N ASN A 69 -16.74 12.47 0.50
CA ASN A 69 -17.87 11.64 0.05
C ASN A 69 -18.77 11.18 1.21
N GLY A 70 -18.29 11.23 2.44
CA GLY A 70 -19.03 10.96 3.68
C GLY A 70 -19.80 12.17 4.23
N LYS A 71 -19.60 13.38 3.68
CA LYS A 71 -20.06 14.66 4.27
C LYS A 71 -21.56 14.69 4.64
N PHE A 72 -22.38 14.00 3.88
CA PHE A 72 -23.84 13.97 4.10
C PHE A 72 -24.36 12.54 4.34
N LYS A 73 -23.47 11.60 4.72
CA LYS A 73 -23.82 10.21 4.98
C LYS A 73 -23.68 9.90 6.48
N GLY A 74 -24.63 9.14 6.99
CA GLY A 74 -24.63 8.72 8.41
C GLY A 74 -25.24 9.74 9.36
N GLU A 75 -25.18 9.44 10.66
CA GLU A 75 -25.74 10.27 11.74
C GLU A 75 -24.88 11.51 12.02
N HIS A 76 -23.56 11.38 11.88
CA HIS A 76 -22.61 12.49 12.04
C HIS A 76 -22.24 13.07 10.67
N LYS A 77 -22.54 14.35 10.48
CA LYS A 77 -22.12 15.08 9.28
C LYS A 77 -20.65 15.45 9.42
N CYS A 78 -19.87 15.05 8.44
CA CYS A 78 -18.47 15.43 8.38
C CYS A 78 -18.28 16.94 8.21
N GLU A 79 -17.44 17.56 9.05
CA GLU A 79 -17.24 19.02 9.09
C GLU A 79 -16.09 19.50 8.19
N THR A 80 -15.26 18.60 7.65
CA THR A 80 -14.16 18.99 6.78
C THR A 80 -14.63 19.92 5.65
N PRO A 81 -13.88 21.00 5.35
CA PRO A 81 -14.22 21.92 4.29
C PRO A 81 -14.08 21.24 2.90
N HIS A 82 -14.70 21.85 1.91
CA HIS A 82 -14.36 21.53 0.52
C HIS A 82 -13.08 22.24 0.10
N LEU A 83 -12.37 21.67 -0.86
CA LEU A 83 -11.14 22.22 -1.39
C LEU A 83 -11.31 22.58 -2.87
N ASP A 84 -10.70 23.66 -3.29
CA ASP A 84 -10.47 23.93 -4.69
C ASP A 84 -9.20 23.19 -5.15
N GLU A 85 -9.13 22.81 -6.41
CA GLU A 85 -8.01 22.05 -6.97
C GLU A 85 -6.69 22.80 -6.87
N GLU A 86 -6.74 24.12 -7.04
CA GLU A 86 -5.57 24.98 -6.93
C GLU A 86 -4.99 25.00 -5.51
N ASN A 87 -5.84 24.90 -4.46
CA ASN A 87 -5.37 24.80 -3.08
C ASN A 87 -4.61 23.47 -2.85
N ILE A 88 -5.10 22.38 -3.45
CA ILE A 88 -4.42 21.07 -3.34
C ILE A 88 -3.05 21.15 -4.03
N LYS A 89 -2.97 21.74 -5.22
CA LYS A 89 -1.73 21.92 -5.98
C LYS A 89 -0.73 22.80 -5.23
N ALA A 90 -1.20 23.93 -4.71
CA ALA A 90 -0.35 24.85 -3.95
C ALA A 90 0.19 24.20 -2.66
N GLY A 91 -0.68 23.51 -1.92
CA GLY A 91 -0.26 22.75 -0.72
C GLY A 91 0.77 21.67 -1.05
N PHE A 92 0.60 20.94 -2.16
CA PHE A 92 1.59 19.97 -2.61
C PHE A 92 2.95 20.60 -2.90
N VAL A 93 2.97 21.71 -3.64
CA VAL A 93 4.22 22.43 -3.95
C VAL A 93 4.90 22.91 -2.65
N ALA A 94 4.13 23.47 -1.71
CA ALA A 94 4.67 23.90 -0.42
C ALA A 94 5.25 22.72 0.39
N ALA A 95 4.52 21.62 0.49
CA ALA A 95 4.97 20.43 1.21
C ALA A 95 6.22 19.80 0.57
N LEU A 96 6.29 19.75 -0.77
CA LEU A 96 7.44 19.22 -1.47
C LEU A 96 8.68 20.13 -1.32
N ASN A 97 8.51 21.44 -1.37
CA ASN A 97 9.59 22.37 -1.12
C ASN A 97 10.13 22.26 0.33
N ALA A 98 9.27 22.02 1.32
CA ALA A 98 9.70 21.73 2.68
C ALA A 98 10.55 20.45 2.79
N ILE A 99 10.22 19.42 2.00
CA ILE A 99 11.07 18.22 1.86
C ILE A 99 12.42 18.57 1.24
N ILE A 100 12.43 19.37 0.17
CA ILE A 100 13.67 19.78 -0.51
C ILE A 100 14.56 20.58 0.42
N ASP A 101 14.01 21.48 1.22
CA ASP A 101 14.74 22.27 2.21
C ASP A 101 15.37 21.39 3.31
N SER A 102 14.72 20.27 3.66
CA SER A 102 15.17 19.29 4.65
C SER A 102 15.76 18.02 4.02
N LYS A 103 16.09 18.04 2.75
CA LYS A 103 16.47 16.88 1.90
C LYS A 103 17.49 15.96 2.57
N GLY A 104 18.55 16.51 3.15
CA GLY A 104 19.64 15.72 3.75
C GLY A 104 19.14 14.81 4.88
N SER A 105 18.40 15.36 5.85
CA SER A 105 17.84 14.62 6.98
C SER A 105 16.82 13.58 6.53
N ILE A 106 15.91 13.96 5.62
CA ILE A 106 14.86 13.06 5.13
C ILE A 106 15.46 11.86 4.38
N LEU A 107 16.48 12.07 3.55
CA LEU A 107 17.16 10.98 2.84
C LEU A 107 17.90 10.05 3.81
N GLU A 108 18.47 10.58 4.91
CA GLU A 108 19.11 9.75 5.94
C GLU A 108 18.10 8.88 6.68
N ASP A 109 16.98 9.45 7.11
CA ASP A 109 15.87 8.71 7.74
C ASP A 109 15.30 7.63 6.79
N CYS A 110 15.11 7.95 5.52
CA CYS A 110 14.67 7.01 4.51
C CYS A 110 15.65 5.84 4.32
N ARG A 111 16.96 6.09 4.31
CA ARG A 111 17.97 5.03 4.24
C ARG A 111 17.92 4.10 5.45
N LEU A 112 17.75 4.66 6.65
CA LEU A 112 17.61 3.87 7.88
C LEU A 112 16.34 2.98 7.81
N MET A 113 15.20 3.55 7.41
CA MET A 113 13.96 2.78 7.23
C MET A 113 14.12 1.68 6.18
N GLN A 114 14.71 1.98 5.03
CA GLN A 114 14.95 1.01 3.97
C GLN A 114 15.82 -0.15 4.46
N THR A 115 16.92 0.14 5.17
CA THR A 115 17.80 -0.88 5.76
C THR A 115 17.03 -1.77 6.75
N THR A 116 16.19 -1.18 7.60
CA THR A 116 15.36 -1.92 8.56
C THR A 116 14.34 -2.82 7.86
N LEU A 117 13.73 -2.35 6.78
CA LEU A 117 12.74 -3.12 6.02
C LEU A 117 13.36 -4.28 5.23
N THR A 118 14.57 -4.09 4.70
CA THR A 118 15.30 -5.12 3.95
C THR A 118 15.94 -6.18 4.83
N ASP A 119 16.12 -5.92 6.12
CA ASP A 119 16.57 -6.96 7.06
C ASP A 119 15.43 -7.93 7.35
N CYS A 120 15.35 -8.98 6.55
CA CYS A 120 14.39 -10.07 6.68
C CYS A 120 15.00 -11.33 7.32
N THR A 121 16.19 -11.25 7.93
CA THR A 121 16.93 -12.40 8.47
C THR A 121 16.08 -13.23 9.46
N GLY A 122 15.35 -12.57 10.37
CA GLY A 122 14.46 -13.26 11.31
C GLY A 122 13.28 -13.94 10.63
N ILE A 123 12.66 -13.26 9.64
CA ILE A 123 11.54 -13.82 8.87
C ILE A 123 12.00 -15.04 8.05
N ASP A 124 13.18 -14.99 7.45
CA ASP A 124 13.73 -16.08 6.64
C ASP A 124 14.04 -17.32 7.52
N ALA A 125 14.58 -17.13 8.72
CA ALA A 125 14.81 -18.21 9.67
C ALA A 125 13.49 -18.86 10.13
N GLU A 126 12.44 -18.07 10.38
CA GLU A 126 11.12 -18.62 10.72
C GLU A 126 10.47 -19.36 9.54
N ILE A 127 10.63 -18.86 8.32
CA ILE A 127 10.16 -19.54 7.09
C ILE A 127 10.86 -20.89 6.94
N GLU A 128 12.18 -20.97 7.12
CA GLU A 128 12.95 -22.22 7.04
C GLU A 128 12.47 -23.23 8.09
N SER A 129 12.31 -22.80 9.34
CA SER A 129 11.79 -23.64 10.41
C SER A 129 10.38 -24.19 10.13
N LEU A 130 9.48 -23.37 9.56
CA LEU A 130 8.14 -23.81 9.19
C LEU A 130 8.13 -24.80 8.01
N LEU A 131 9.05 -24.64 7.05
CA LEU A 131 9.21 -25.59 5.95
C LEU A 131 9.68 -26.95 6.48
N GLU A 132 10.65 -26.97 7.40
CA GLU A 132 11.09 -28.20 8.08
C GLU A 132 9.94 -28.85 8.86
N GLU A 133 9.14 -28.09 9.61
CA GLU A 133 7.97 -28.61 10.33
C GLU A 133 6.94 -29.22 9.38
N ILE A 134 6.65 -28.59 8.26
CA ILE A 134 5.74 -29.09 7.22
C ILE A 134 6.23 -30.44 6.69
N ASP A 135 7.52 -30.57 6.38
CA ASP A 135 8.11 -31.81 5.88
C ASP A 135 8.05 -32.91 6.93
N VAL A 136 8.39 -32.63 8.19
CA VAL A 136 8.29 -33.57 9.31
C VAL A 136 6.85 -34.05 9.48
N VAL A 137 5.89 -33.16 9.51
CA VAL A 137 4.48 -33.52 9.70
C VAL A 137 3.94 -34.32 8.51
N ALA A 138 4.36 -34.01 7.29
CA ALA A 138 4.00 -34.77 6.10
C ALA A 138 4.53 -36.22 6.18
N GLU A 139 5.76 -36.42 6.61
CA GLU A 139 6.33 -37.75 6.81
C GLU A 139 5.64 -38.54 7.97
N LEU A 140 5.32 -37.85 9.08
CA LEU A 140 4.56 -38.47 10.18
C LEU A 140 3.16 -38.90 9.72
N THR A 141 2.52 -38.08 8.90
CA THR A 141 1.20 -38.38 8.32
C THR A 141 1.26 -39.64 7.41
N LYS A 142 2.23 -39.70 6.50
CA LYS A 142 2.46 -40.86 5.62
C LYS A 142 2.69 -42.14 6.45
N ARG A 143 3.53 -42.03 7.49
CA ARG A 143 3.81 -43.17 8.39
C ARG A 143 2.57 -43.63 9.15
N CYS A 144 1.77 -42.71 9.68
CA CYS A 144 0.52 -43.01 10.35
C CYS A 144 -0.47 -43.77 9.46
N ILE A 145 -0.59 -43.34 8.18
CA ILE A 145 -1.43 -44.00 7.16
C ILE A 145 -0.88 -45.45 6.89
N ALA A 146 0.42 -45.58 6.70
CA ALA A 146 1.04 -46.85 6.42
C ALA A 146 0.87 -47.86 7.58
N GLU A 147 1.06 -47.41 8.83
CA GLU A 147 0.84 -48.23 10.03
C GLU A 147 -0.61 -48.73 10.12
N ASN A 148 -1.59 -47.87 9.85
CA ASN A 148 -3.01 -48.23 9.89
C ASN A 148 -3.40 -49.23 8.79
N SER A 149 -2.70 -49.22 7.65
CA SER A 149 -2.94 -50.18 6.56
C SER A 149 -2.35 -51.58 6.82
N GLN A 150 -1.32 -51.69 7.66
CA GLN A 150 -0.58 -52.94 7.90
C GLN A 150 -1.02 -53.65 9.16
N THR A 151 -1.52 -52.92 10.16
CA THR A 151 -1.84 -53.49 11.49
C THR A 151 -3.21 -53.03 11.94
N PRO A 152 -4.10 -53.96 12.42
CA PRO A 152 -5.37 -53.54 13.00
C PRO A 152 -5.15 -52.59 14.18
N GLN A 153 -5.68 -51.38 14.11
CA GLN A 153 -5.58 -50.36 15.15
C GLN A 153 -6.96 -49.92 15.63
N ASN A 154 -6.99 -49.32 16.83
CA ASN A 154 -8.17 -48.59 17.28
C ASN A 154 -8.38 -47.39 16.35
N GLN A 155 -9.53 -47.37 15.67
CA GLN A 155 -9.84 -46.32 14.67
C GLN A 155 -10.02 -44.94 15.28
N ASP A 156 -10.47 -44.82 16.53
CA ASP A 156 -10.60 -43.54 17.22
C ASP A 156 -9.23 -42.93 17.54
N GLU A 157 -8.27 -43.79 17.98
CA GLU A 157 -6.90 -43.35 18.23
C GLU A 157 -6.17 -42.97 16.94
N TYR A 158 -6.39 -43.75 15.87
CA TYR A 158 -5.84 -43.43 14.56
C TYR A 158 -6.37 -42.06 14.06
N ALA A 159 -7.69 -41.89 14.12
CA ALA A 159 -8.32 -40.63 13.69
C ALA A 159 -7.81 -39.42 14.50
N ALA A 160 -7.67 -39.58 15.82
CA ALA A 160 -7.12 -38.51 16.68
C ALA A 160 -5.68 -38.13 16.29
N ARG A 161 -4.79 -39.14 16.05
CA ARG A 161 -3.41 -38.86 15.60
C ARG A 161 -3.36 -38.22 14.23
N TYR A 162 -4.10 -38.77 13.27
CA TYR A 162 -4.16 -38.23 11.91
C TYR A 162 -4.65 -36.81 11.90
N ASN A 163 -5.76 -36.53 12.58
CA ASN A 163 -6.32 -35.17 12.66
C ASN A 163 -5.34 -34.19 13.36
N GLY A 164 -4.60 -34.66 14.38
CA GLY A 164 -3.56 -33.84 15.01
C GLY A 164 -2.42 -33.46 14.05
N PHE A 165 -2.01 -34.36 13.14
CA PHE A 165 -1.02 -34.03 12.10
C PHE A 165 -1.59 -33.10 11.06
N VAL A 166 -2.83 -33.28 10.62
CA VAL A 166 -3.50 -32.35 9.68
C VAL A 166 -3.60 -30.95 10.27
N GLU A 167 -3.99 -30.83 11.53
CA GLU A 167 -4.08 -29.53 12.21
C GLU A 167 -2.71 -28.82 12.29
N ARG A 168 -1.65 -29.57 12.65
CA ARG A 168 -0.28 -29.03 12.67
C ARG A 168 0.17 -28.56 11.29
N TYR A 169 -0.09 -29.36 10.25
CA TYR A 169 0.23 -29.02 8.87
C TYR A 169 -0.45 -27.74 8.42
N GLU A 170 -1.77 -27.64 8.61
CA GLU A 170 -2.54 -26.48 8.19
C GLU A 170 -2.13 -25.23 8.96
N LYS A 171 -1.82 -25.35 10.26
CA LYS A 171 -1.30 -24.25 11.07
C LYS A 171 0.05 -23.75 10.57
N ALA A 172 1.00 -24.65 10.33
CA ALA A 172 2.32 -24.31 9.82
C ALA A 172 2.23 -23.65 8.44
N LYS A 173 1.38 -24.17 7.56
CA LYS A 173 1.12 -23.63 6.24
C LYS A 173 0.52 -22.21 6.27
N ALA A 174 -0.45 -21.99 7.16
CA ALA A 174 -1.06 -20.66 7.33
C ALA A 174 -0.05 -19.62 7.84
N GLN A 175 0.81 -20.01 8.79
CA GLN A 175 1.88 -19.16 9.31
C GLN A 175 2.92 -18.84 8.23
N LEU A 176 3.32 -19.84 7.44
CA LEU A 176 4.25 -19.69 6.32
C LEU A 176 3.73 -18.67 5.30
N GLU A 177 2.45 -18.75 4.93
CA GLU A 177 1.83 -17.82 3.99
C GLU A 177 1.78 -16.39 4.56
N GLN A 178 1.48 -16.25 5.85
CA GLN A 178 1.50 -14.96 6.53
C GLN A 178 2.90 -14.34 6.55
N LEU A 179 3.94 -15.10 6.84
CA LEU A 179 5.32 -14.61 6.83
C LEU A 179 5.78 -14.20 5.43
N ARG A 180 5.46 -14.99 4.40
CA ARG A 180 5.74 -14.66 3.01
C ARG A 180 5.05 -13.36 2.58
N THR A 181 3.77 -13.21 2.94
CA THR A 181 3.03 -11.96 2.68
C THR A 181 3.68 -10.77 3.37
N THR A 182 4.10 -10.94 4.63
CA THR A 182 4.78 -9.89 5.40
C THR A 182 6.12 -9.53 4.76
N LYS A 183 6.93 -10.51 4.34
CA LYS A 183 8.21 -10.30 3.66
C LYS A 183 8.02 -9.51 2.37
N THR A 184 7.11 -9.96 1.50
CA THR A 184 6.81 -9.28 0.23
C THR A 184 6.32 -7.84 0.47
N ALA A 185 5.52 -7.59 1.51
CA ALA A 185 5.07 -6.24 1.84
C ALA A 185 6.23 -5.35 2.29
N ARG A 186 7.19 -5.86 3.09
CA ARG A 186 8.39 -5.12 3.51
C ARG A 186 9.29 -4.79 2.32
N GLU A 187 9.54 -5.75 1.45
CA GLU A 187 10.33 -5.57 0.23
C GLU A 187 9.71 -4.50 -0.69
N ALA A 188 8.40 -4.57 -0.93
CA ALA A 188 7.68 -3.58 -1.73
C ALA A 188 7.73 -2.17 -1.09
N GLN A 189 7.66 -2.08 0.23
CA GLN A 189 7.80 -0.79 0.93
C GLN A 189 9.22 -0.25 0.85
N ALA A 190 10.24 -1.09 0.99
CA ALA A 190 11.64 -0.70 0.84
C ALA A 190 11.94 -0.19 -0.58
N GLU A 191 11.36 -0.83 -1.60
CA GLU A 191 11.45 -0.40 -3.00
C GLU A 191 10.78 0.96 -3.22
N ALA A 192 9.57 1.17 -2.67
CA ALA A 192 8.87 2.44 -2.76
C ALA A 192 9.67 3.59 -2.09
N ILE A 193 10.31 3.33 -0.94
CA ILE A 193 11.21 4.28 -0.27
C ILE A 193 12.42 4.59 -1.16
N GLY A 194 13.02 3.58 -1.78
CA GLY A 194 14.14 3.77 -2.71
C GLY A 194 13.77 4.63 -3.92
N ALA A 195 12.62 4.39 -4.52
CA ALA A 195 12.10 5.19 -5.62
C ALA A 195 11.83 6.66 -5.19
N PHE A 196 11.23 6.86 -4.01
CA PHE A 196 11.04 8.19 -3.44
C PHE A 196 12.38 8.93 -3.22
N MET A 197 13.38 8.25 -2.64
CA MET A 197 14.70 8.83 -2.42
C MET A 197 15.35 9.27 -3.73
N PHE A 198 15.27 8.42 -4.76
CA PHE A 198 15.82 8.72 -6.08
C PHE A 198 15.18 9.98 -6.69
N GLU A 199 13.85 10.06 -6.67
CA GLU A 199 13.14 11.24 -7.19
C GLU A 199 13.51 12.51 -6.38
N VAL A 200 13.47 12.45 -5.03
CA VAL A 200 13.76 13.62 -4.17
C VAL A 200 15.21 14.08 -4.31
N GLN A 201 16.15 13.17 -4.54
CA GLN A 201 17.57 13.50 -4.64
C GLN A 201 17.87 14.45 -5.81
N GLU A 202 17.17 14.28 -6.92
CA GLU A 202 17.36 15.05 -8.16
C GLU A 202 16.49 16.31 -8.23
N LEU A 203 15.56 16.51 -7.28
CA LEU A 203 14.64 17.63 -7.30
C LEU A 203 15.30 18.94 -6.84
N ASP A 204 15.01 20.00 -7.59
CA ASP A 204 15.18 21.39 -7.19
C ASP A 204 13.84 21.99 -6.74
N THR A 205 13.91 23.19 -6.11
CA THR A 205 12.72 23.91 -5.64
C THR A 205 11.70 24.11 -6.77
N LEU A 206 10.45 23.71 -6.52
CA LEU A 206 9.37 23.84 -7.47
C LEU A 206 8.67 25.19 -7.35
N SER A 207 8.41 25.82 -8.50
CA SER A 207 7.58 27.05 -8.61
C SER A 207 6.12 26.73 -8.91
N GLU A 208 5.81 25.57 -9.49
CA GLU A 208 4.48 25.19 -9.95
C GLU A 208 4.25 23.67 -9.81
N PHE A 209 2.98 23.28 -9.86
CA PHE A 209 2.56 21.89 -9.69
C PHE A 209 3.00 21.02 -10.87
N ASP A 210 3.62 19.89 -10.57
CA ASP A 210 3.99 18.85 -11.53
C ASP A 210 3.13 17.58 -11.30
N GLU A 211 2.35 17.23 -12.33
CA GLU A 211 1.45 16.07 -12.28
C GLU A 211 2.21 14.74 -12.20
N LYS A 212 3.36 14.64 -12.86
CA LYS A 212 4.18 13.44 -12.85
C LYS A 212 4.76 13.19 -11.46
N LEU A 213 5.29 14.23 -10.83
CA LEU A 213 5.77 14.17 -9.45
C LEU A 213 4.63 13.80 -8.49
N TRP A 214 3.47 14.44 -8.60
CA TRP A 214 2.31 14.08 -7.81
C TRP A 214 1.98 12.58 -7.88
N LEU A 215 1.95 12.02 -9.08
CA LEU A 215 1.64 10.60 -9.29
C LEU A 215 2.71 9.66 -8.74
N THR A 216 3.97 10.08 -8.79
CA THR A 216 5.13 9.25 -8.42
C THR A 216 5.40 9.25 -6.92
N ILE A 217 5.30 10.41 -6.25
CA ILE A 217 5.81 10.56 -4.89
C ILE A 217 4.74 10.69 -3.80
N ILE A 218 3.47 11.05 -4.14
CA ILE A 218 2.38 11.12 -3.17
C ILE A 218 1.76 9.74 -2.93
N ASP A 219 1.62 9.38 -1.66
CA ASP A 219 0.77 8.26 -1.23
C ASP A 219 -0.65 8.76 -0.97
N THR A 220 -0.84 9.60 0.03
CA THR A 220 -2.15 10.12 0.43
C THR A 220 -2.07 11.58 0.92
N VAL A 221 -3.19 12.27 0.89
CA VAL A 221 -3.37 13.60 1.50
C VAL A 221 -4.52 13.54 2.47
N THR A 222 -4.28 13.91 3.72
CA THR A 222 -5.31 13.99 4.76
C THR A 222 -5.78 15.43 4.91
N VAL A 223 -7.09 15.66 4.79
CA VAL A 223 -7.71 16.98 4.98
C VAL A 223 -8.32 17.05 6.37
N HIS A 224 -7.86 17.99 7.17
CA HIS A 224 -8.34 18.21 8.55
C HIS A 224 -9.58 19.10 8.59
N THR A 225 -10.27 19.11 9.75
CA THR A 225 -11.50 19.90 9.95
C THR A 225 -11.27 21.40 9.87
N ASP A 226 -10.07 21.86 10.18
CA ASP A 226 -9.64 23.27 10.05
C ASP A 226 -9.19 23.65 8.64
N GLY A 227 -9.20 22.69 7.70
CA GLY A 227 -8.82 22.90 6.31
C GLY A 227 -7.33 22.70 6.00
N ARG A 228 -6.50 22.45 7.01
CA ARG A 228 -5.09 22.07 6.79
C ARG A 228 -5.02 20.74 6.05
N MET A 229 -3.95 20.55 5.30
CA MET A 229 -3.68 19.32 4.56
C MET A 229 -2.35 18.72 5.03
N THR A 230 -2.35 17.43 5.35
CA THR A 230 -1.13 16.66 5.59
C THR A 230 -0.85 15.80 4.38
N PHE A 231 0.27 16.03 3.73
CA PHE A 231 0.74 15.28 2.56
C PHE A 231 1.64 14.14 3.04
N ARG A 232 1.21 12.90 2.77
CA ARG A 232 2.01 11.72 3.02
C ARG A 232 2.67 11.26 1.73
N PHE A 233 3.98 11.18 1.76
CA PHE A 233 4.81 10.77 0.63
C PHE A 233 5.07 9.26 0.65
N GLN A 234 5.46 8.68 -0.49
CA GLN A 234 5.77 7.25 -0.64
C GLN A 234 6.86 6.76 0.33
N GLY A 235 7.79 7.65 0.72
CA GLY A 235 8.79 7.39 1.75
C GLY A 235 8.24 7.32 3.18
N GLY A 236 6.94 7.55 3.40
CA GLY A 236 6.30 7.60 4.71
C GLY A 236 6.41 8.96 5.41
N THR A 237 7.16 9.90 4.86
CA THR A 237 7.28 11.28 5.37
C THR A 237 5.94 12.00 5.26
N GLU A 238 5.52 12.69 6.32
CA GLU A 238 4.31 13.51 6.38
C GLU A 238 4.67 14.99 6.59
N ILE A 239 4.13 15.85 5.75
CA ILE A 239 4.37 17.30 5.79
C ILE A 239 3.03 18.03 5.71
N GLU A 240 2.86 19.08 6.51
CA GLU A 240 1.75 20.03 6.36
C GLU A 240 2.03 20.99 5.21
N GLY A 241 1.02 21.22 4.34
CA GLY A 241 1.08 22.14 3.22
C GLY A 241 -0.12 23.06 3.12
#